data_d2dd4697d7e559ed11fff7babf6a6297
#
_entry.id   d2dd4697d7e559ed11fff7babf6a6297
#
_cell.length_a   1.000
_cell.length_b   1.000
_cell.length_c   1.000
_cell.angle_alpha   90.00
_cell.angle_beta   90.00
_cell.angle_gamma   90.00
#
_symmetry.space_group_name_H-M   'P 1'
#
loop_
_entity.id
_entity.type
_entity.pdbx_description
1 polymer ?
#
loop_
_entity_poly.entity_id
_entity_poly.type
_entity_poly.pdbx_seq_one_letter_code
_entity_poly.pdbx_strand_id
1 'polypeptide(L)'
;NNLFETIKASDVDIASICNEVDNLEAEDPSNVKVVFDNNKHALYFSRSKIPYGAKTFYSHKGIYAFKKSVLKKIKSFQSSYLGNFEDLEQLQWLENSLSIRMLITKNKSIGVDTQEDLIKAENALLSNKIKSLICDIDGTLTNGLLWYGEEGEKLKSFNVKDGYAIKKLLSKGFKVGFISGRDSFPLRLRAK
;
A
#
# COMPACT_ATOMS: atom_id res chain seq x y z
N ASN A 1 -11.06 2.79 13.14
CA ASN A 1 -11.12 4.10 12.48
C ASN A 1 -10.74 3.91 11.01
N ASN A 2 -11.65 4.31 10.15
CA ASN A 2 -11.51 4.15 8.71
C ASN A 2 -11.08 5.51 8.13
N LEU A 3 -10.09 5.53 7.22
CA LEU A 3 -9.64 6.74 6.52
C LEU A 3 -10.79 7.49 5.85
N PHE A 4 -11.74 6.77 5.27
CA PHE A 4 -12.93 7.38 4.66
C PHE A 4 -13.81 8.14 5.65
N GLU A 5 -14.03 7.59 6.85
CA GLU A 5 -14.81 8.29 7.87
C GLU A 5 -14.08 9.52 8.38
N THR A 6 -12.76 9.45 8.49
CA THR A 6 -11.93 10.60 8.87
C THR A 6 -12.06 11.74 7.87
N ILE A 7 -11.97 11.45 6.58
CA ILE A 7 -12.10 12.45 5.52
C ILE A 7 -13.49 13.05 5.44
N LYS A 8 -14.53 12.25 5.69
CA LYS A 8 -15.93 12.75 5.69
C LYS A 8 -16.25 13.60 6.91
N ALA A 9 -15.75 13.19 8.09
CA ALA A 9 -16.10 13.81 9.37
C ALA A 9 -15.24 15.02 9.74
N SER A 10 -14.15 15.28 9.01
CA SER A 10 -13.16 16.30 9.37
C SER A 10 -13.01 17.36 8.28
N ASP A 11 -12.53 18.53 8.73
CA ASP A 11 -12.22 19.66 7.83
C ASP A 11 -10.79 19.58 7.25
N VAL A 12 -10.24 18.37 7.16
CA VAL A 12 -8.91 18.14 6.59
C VAL A 12 -8.97 17.77 5.12
N ASP A 13 -7.91 18.06 4.39
CA ASP A 13 -7.80 17.82 2.96
C ASP A 13 -7.45 16.39 2.62
N ILE A 14 -6.57 15.78 3.45
CA ILE A 14 -5.99 14.45 3.26
C ILE A 14 -6.00 13.72 4.60
N ALA A 15 -6.24 12.42 4.60
CA ALA A 15 -5.99 11.55 5.74
C ALA A 15 -5.00 10.46 5.36
N SER A 16 -4.10 10.11 6.30
CA SER A 16 -3.11 9.05 6.13
C SER A 16 -2.95 8.26 7.42
N ILE A 17 -2.12 7.22 7.38
CA ILE A 17 -1.92 6.29 8.49
C ILE A 17 -0.45 6.30 8.92
N CYS A 18 -0.22 6.18 10.23
CA CYS A 18 1.09 5.87 10.78
C CYS A 18 0.98 4.82 11.88
N ASN A 19 2.07 4.17 12.20
CA ASN A 19 2.19 3.32 13.36
C ASN A 19 3.39 3.73 14.21
N GLU A 20 3.31 3.42 15.48
CA GLU A 20 4.41 3.58 16.42
C GLU A 20 5.54 2.61 16.04
N VAL A 21 6.78 3.10 16.08
CA VAL A 21 8.00 2.35 15.82
C VAL A 21 9.04 2.61 16.89
N ASP A 22 9.93 1.65 17.08
CA ASP A 22 11.04 1.77 18.03
C ASP A 22 12.21 2.57 17.45
N ASN A 23 13.27 2.68 18.23
CA ASN A 23 14.45 3.44 17.88
C ASN A 23 15.19 2.86 16.66
N LEU A 24 15.26 1.53 16.55
CA LEU A 24 15.95 0.87 15.43
C LEU A 24 15.18 1.03 14.12
N GLU A 25 13.86 0.81 14.18
CA GLU A 25 12.97 1.04 13.03
C GLU A 25 13.00 2.52 12.57
N ALA A 26 13.22 3.47 13.50
CA ALA A 26 13.29 4.90 13.19
C ALA A 26 14.64 5.35 12.59
N GLU A 27 15.72 4.62 12.82
CA GLU A 27 17.02 4.89 12.19
C GLU A 27 17.01 4.52 10.69
N ASP A 28 16.18 3.58 10.28
CA ASP A 28 16.07 3.15 8.89
C ASP A 28 15.44 4.24 8.01
N PRO A 29 16.16 4.79 7.01
CA PRO A 29 15.63 5.83 6.13
C PRO A 29 14.54 5.34 5.17
N SER A 30 14.37 4.03 4.98
CA SER A 30 13.25 3.46 4.23
C SER A 30 11.91 3.64 4.97
N ASN A 31 11.95 3.69 6.29
CA ASN A 31 10.82 4.06 7.13
C ASN A 31 10.67 5.57 7.19
N VAL A 32 9.71 6.14 6.48
CA VAL A 32 9.43 7.57 6.55
C VAL A 32 8.81 7.92 7.90
N LYS A 33 9.46 8.81 8.66
CA LYS A 33 8.94 9.30 9.94
C LYS A 33 8.00 10.47 9.73
N VAL A 34 7.01 10.58 10.61
CA VAL A 34 6.08 11.70 10.64
C VAL A 34 5.97 12.29 12.04
N VAL A 35 5.99 13.61 12.12
CA VAL A 35 5.63 14.35 13.33
C VAL A 35 4.31 15.08 13.10
N PHE A 36 3.48 15.17 14.12
CA PHE A 36 2.16 15.76 14.03
C PHE A 36 1.82 16.52 15.33
N ASP A 37 0.88 17.44 15.25
CA ASP A 37 0.36 18.21 16.37
C ASP A 37 -0.54 17.38 17.31
N ASN A 38 -1.07 18.03 18.35
CA ASN A 38 -1.97 17.40 19.30
C ASN A 38 -3.29 16.93 18.65
N ASN A 39 -3.71 17.56 17.56
CA ASN A 39 -4.89 17.22 16.78
C ASN A 39 -4.60 16.16 15.71
N LYS A 40 -3.36 15.62 15.68
CA LYS A 40 -2.90 14.65 14.69
C LYS A 40 -2.79 15.21 13.27
N HIS A 41 -2.61 16.53 13.10
CA HIS A 41 -2.22 17.07 11.81
C HIS A 41 -0.73 16.93 11.60
N ALA A 42 -0.33 16.39 10.46
CA ALA A 42 1.08 16.24 10.10
C ALA A 42 1.74 17.61 10.01
N LEU A 43 2.90 17.74 10.66
CA LEU A 43 3.75 18.92 10.64
C LEU A 43 4.93 18.75 9.68
N TYR A 44 5.50 17.53 9.64
CA TYR A 44 6.60 17.21 8.75
C TYR A 44 6.74 15.69 8.55
N PHE A 45 7.32 15.32 7.42
CA PHE A 45 7.73 13.95 7.12
C PHE A 45 9.22 13.93 6.79
N SER A 46 9.95 12.92 7.24
CA SER A 46 11.38 12.80 6.96
C SER A 46 11.85 11.36 6.88
N ARG A 47 12.86 11.13 6.04
CA ARG A 47 13.63 9.90 6.07
C ARG A 47 14.60 9.86 7.24
N SER A 48 14.99 11.02 7.77
CA SER A 48 15.76 11.13 9.00
C SER A 48 14.92 10.81 10.22
N LYS A 49 15.59 10.42 11.30
CA LYS A 49 14.93 10.15 12.57
C LYS A 49 14.47 11.46 13.23
N ILE A 50 13.17 11.65 13.30
CA ILE A 50 12.51 12.81 13.92
C ILE A 50 11.40 12.37 14.89
N PRO A 51 11.12 13.15 15.97
CA PRO A 51 11.87 14.34 16.44
C PRO A 51 13.13 13.95 17.22
N TYR A 52 14.06 14.88 17.33
CA TYR A 52 15.29 14.66 18.09
C TYR A 52 15.01 14.36 19.57
N GLY A 53 15.70 13.36 20.13
CA GLY A 53 15.59 12.99 21.55
C GLY A 53 14.29 12.29 21.94
N ALA A 54 13.38 12.00 21.02
CA ALA A 54 12.16 11.28 21.33
C ALA A 54 12.45 9.81 21.72
N LYS A 55 11.54 9.25 22.54
CA LYS A 55 11.54 7.82 22.89
C LYS A 55 10.64 6.99 21.99
N THR A 56 9.66 7.63 21.37
CA THR A 56 8.65 7.02 20.49
C THR A 56 8.63 7.77 19.19
N PHE A 57 8.60 7.03 18.08
CA PHE A 57 8.57 7.55 16.73
C PHE A 57 7.35 7.02 15.99
N TYR A 58 6.95 7.71 14.93
CA TYR A 58 5.82 7.28 14.10
C TYR A 58 6.28 7.10 12.66
N SER A 59 6.15 5.87 12.14
CA SER A 59 6.41 5.54 10.74
C SER A 59 5.14 5.75 9.93
N HIS A 60 5.23 6.58 8.91
CA HIS A 60 4.17 6.83 7.94
C HIS A 60 3.94 5.60 7.05
N LYS A 61 2.69 5.37 6.69
CA LYS A 61 2.30 4.36 5.69
C LYS A 61 1.74 5.07 4.46
N GLY A 62 2.25 4.71 3.30
CA GLY A 62 1.94 5.34 2.01
C GLY A 62 0.50 5.11 1.52
N ILE A 63 -0.49 5.21 2.40
CA ILE A 63 -1.90 5.07 2.10
C ILE A 63 -2.60 6.39 2.43
N TYR A 64 -3.35 6.92 1.47
CA TYR A 64 -4.00 8.22 1.59
C TYR A 64 -5.46 8.15 1.20
N ALA A 65 -6.27 8.95 1.89
CA ALA A 65 -7.59 9.33 1.45
C ALA A 65 -7.62 10.85 1.17
N PHE A 66 -8.16 11.25 0.05
CA PHE A 66 -8.21 12.65 -0.40
C PHE A 66 -9.66 13.13 -0.51
N LYS A 67 -9.92 14.39 -0.16
CA LYS A 67 -11.13 15.06 -0.64
C LYS A 67 -11.10 15.20 -2.17
N LYS A 68 -12.21 14.97 -2.83
CA LYS A 68 -12.30 15.05 -4.30
C LYS A 68 -11.82 16.41 -4.86
N SER A 69 -12.08 17.49 -4.13
CA SER A 69 -11.63 18.85 -4.48
C SER A 69 -10.11 18.98 -4.49
N VAL A 70 -9.43 18.26 -3.59
CA VAL A 70 -7.97 18.30 -3.41
C VAL A 70 -7.27 17.62 -4.57
N LEU A 71 -7.78 16.51 -5.08
CA LEU A 71 -7.19 15.78 -6.21
C LEU A 71 -7.05 16.63 -7.49
N LYS A 72 -7.97 17.61 -7.67
CA LYS A 72 -7.87 18.56 -8.78
C LYS A 72 -6.75 19.58 -8.58
N LYS A 73 -6.52 20.02 -7.32
CA LYS A 73 -5.50 21.01 -6.96
C LYS A 73 -4.08 20.42 -7.04
N ILE A 74 -3.89 19.18 -6.60
CA ILE A 74 -2.56 18.52 -6.56
C ILE A 74 -1.92 18.49 -7.96
N LYS A 75 -2.71 18.31 -9.01
CA LYS A 75 -2.19 18.29 -10.39
C LYS A 75 -1.56 19.61 -10.85
N SER A 76 -1.89 20.71 -10.20
CA SER A 76 -1.38 22.05 -10.54
C SER A 76 -0.21 22.50 -9.66
N PHE A 77 0.22 21.69 -8.70
CA PHE A 77 1.32 22.05 -7.81
C PHE A 77 2.65 22.01 -8.57
N GLN A 78 3.47 23.02 -8.29
CA GLN A 78 4.83 23.10 -8.82
C GLN A 78 5.76 22.21 -8.00
N SER A 79 7.01 22.11 -8.46
CA SER A 79 8.07 21.36 -7.77
C SER A 79 8.19 21.78 -6.29
N SER A 80 8.27 20.81 -5.42
CA SER A 80 8.39 20.97 -3.96
C SER A 80 9.86 21.04 -3.57
N TYR A 81 10.26 22.07 -2.83
CA TYR A 81 11.62 22.17 -2.30
C TYR A 81 11.91 21.01 -1.32
N LEU A 82 11.09 20.87 -0.30
CA LEU A 82 11.26 19.83 0.73
C LEU A 82 11.06 18.43 0.14
N GLY A 83 10.07 18.28 -0.72
CA GLY A 83 9.77 17.00 -1.37
C GLY A 83 10.92 16.47 -2.21
N ASN A 84 11.65 17.34 -2.89
CA ASN A 84 12.81 16.96 -3.69
C ASN A 84 14.01 16.49 -2.85
N PHE A 85 14.23 17.07 -1.68
CA PHE A 85 15.34 16.66 -0.80
C PHE A 85 15.05 15.38 -0.03
N GLU A 86 13.84 15.24 0.48
CA GLU A 86 13.42 14.05 1.23
C GLU A 86 12.93 12.90 0.31
N ASP A 87 12.73 13.20 -0.99
CA ASP A 87 12.07 12.29 -1.95
C ASP A 87 10.71 11.79 -1.43
N LEU A 88 9.85 12.77 -1.06
CA LEU A 88 8.57 12.54 -0.40
C LEU A 88 7.47 13.46 -0.96
N GLU A 89 6.49 12.90 -1.68
CA GLU A 89 5.39 13.64 -2.31
C GLU A 89 4.52 14.41 -1.32
N GLN A 90 4.31 13.87 -0.11
CA GLN A 90 3.44 14.48 0.89
C GLN A 90 3.97 15.81 1.43
N LEU A 91 5.24 16.07 1.30
CA LEU A 91 5.82 17.38 1.64
C LEU A 91 5.37 18.47 0.67
N GLN A 92 5.19 18.13 -0.62
CA GLN A 92 4.60 19.06 -1.59
C GLN A 92 3.20 19.51 -1.17
N TRP A 93 2.41 18.60 -0.60
CA TRP A 93 1.06 18.93 -0.15
C TRP A 93 1.09 19.86 1.06
N LEU A 94 1.99 19.63 2.02
CA LEU A 94 2.19 20.50 3.18
C LEU A 94 2.70 21.89 2.76
N GLU A 95 3.66 21.97 1.84
CA GLU A 95 4.18 23.24 1.30
C GLU A 95 3.08 24.06 0.61
N ASN A 96 2.06 23.39 0.03
CA ASN A 96 0.89 24.03 -0.57
C ASN A 96 -0.28 24.19 0.41
N SER A 97 -0.01 24.17 1.71
CA SER A 97 -0.95 24.41 2.80
C SER A 97 -2.12 23.43 2.84
N LEU A 98 -1.98 22.21 2.30
CA LEU A 98 -2.95 21.16 2.50
C LEU A 98 -2.77 20.52 3.87
N SER A 99 -3.88 20.29 4.56
CA SER A 99 -3.87 19.61 5.85
C SER A 99 -3.90 18.09 5.69
N ILE A 100 -2.99 17.40 6.39
CA ILE A 100 -2.92 15.93 6.41
C ILE A 100 -3.19 15.44 7.82
N ARG A 101 -4.28 14.70 8.03
CA ARG A 101 -4.60 14.09 9.32
C ARG A 101 -4.04 12.68 9.41
N MET A 102 -3.31 12.41 10.50
CA MET A 102 -2.72 11.12 10.76
C MET A 102 -3.61 10.24 11.63
N LEU A 103 -3.86 9.02 11.21
CA LEU A 103 -4.48 7.98 12.04
C LEU A 103 -3.39 7.02 12.52
N ILE A 104 -3.34 6.82 13.84
CA ILE A 104 -2.39 5.88 14.44
C ILE A 104 -3.02 4.49 14.42
N THR A 105 -2.34 3.54 13.79
CA THR A 105 -2.72 2.13 13.78
C THR A 105 -1.75 1.30 14.61
N LYS A 106 -2.25 0.22 15.21
CA LYS A 106 -1.41 -0.80 15.87
C LYS A 106 -0.95 -1.89 14.90
N ASN A 107 -1.52 -1.92 13.70
CA ASN A 107 -1.15 -2.92 12.70
C ASN A 107 0.20 -2.56 12.09
N LYS A 108 1.17 -3.44 12.25
CA LYS A 108 2.45 -3.34 11.53
C LYS A 108 2.25 -3.85 10.11
N SER A 109 2.65 -3.05 9.12
CA SER A 109 2.76 -3.48 7.73
C SER A 109 4.24 -3.63 7.37
N ILE A 110 4.56 -4.61 6.56
CA ILE A 110 5.90 -4.80 6.03
C ILE A 110 5.90 -4.22 4.63
N GLY A 111 6.70 -3.17 4.39
CA GLY A 111 7.04 -2.73 3.04
C GLY A 111 7.94 -3.77 2.39
N VAL A 112 7.79 -4.01 1.09
CA VAL A 112 8.60 -4.98 0.35
C VAL A 112 9.29 -4.26 -0.79
N ASP A 113 10.46 -3.70 -0.48
CA ASP A 113 11.30 -2.99 -1.44
C ASP A 113 12.58 -3.78 -1.75
N THR A 114 13.00 -4.66 -0.83
CA THR A 114 14.21 -5.47 -0.96
C THR A 114 13.89 -6.97 -0.86
N GLN A 115 14.85 -7.80 -1.27
CA GLN A 115 14.76 -9.26 -1.13
C GLN A 115 14.65 -9.70 0.34
N GLU A 116 15.28 -8.97 1.25
CA GLU A 116 15.19 -9.22 2.69
C GLU A 116 13.79 -8.92 3.24
N ASP A 117 13.16 -7.86 2.76
CA ASP A 117 11.79 -7.52 3.14
C ASP A 117 10.80 -8.56 2.63
N LEU A 118 11.05 -9.10 1.43
CA LEU A 118 10.25 -10.20 0.90
C LEU A 118 10.31 -11.43 1.83
N ILE A 119 11.49 -11.78 2.33
CA ILE A 119 11.66 -12.88 3.29
C ILE A 119 10.94 -12.58 4.61
N LYS A 120 11.04 -11.34 5.12
CA LYS A 120 10.30 -10.91 6.33
C LYS A 120 8.79 -11.00 6.12
N ALA A 121 8.28 -10.54 4.97
CA ALA A 121 6.86 -10.62 4.63
C ALA A 121 6.39 -12.08 4.49
N GLU A 122 7.17 -12.95 3.85
CA GLU A 122 6.89 -14.40 3.77
C GLU A 122 6.77 -15.01 5.17
N ASN A 123 7.73 -14.73 6.05
CA ASN A 123 7.72 -15.24 7.42
C ASN A 123 6.54 -14.71 8.23
N ALA A 124 6.20 -13.43 8.08
CA ALA A 124 5.04 -12.82 8.73
C ALA A 124 3.71 -13.42 8.23
N LEU A 125 3.57 -13.68 6.94
CA LEU A 125 2.41 -14.36 6.36
C LEU A 125 2.29 -15.80 6.86
N LEU A 126 3.40 -16.50 7.02
CA LEU A 126 3.42 -17.88 7.54
C LEU A 126 3.11 -17.95 9.04
N SER A 127 3.49 -16.94 9.82
CA SER A 127 3.22 -16.86 11.25
C SER A 127 1.80 -16.35 11.57
N ASN A 128 1.21 -15.56 10.69
CA ASN A 128 -0.15 -15.05 10.84
C ASN A 128 -1.18 -16.09 10.39
N LYS A 129 -2.37 -16.05 11.00
CA LYS A 129 -3.51 -16.97 10.72
C LYS A 129 -4.15 -16.78 9.34
N ILE A 130 -3.47 -16.16 8.37
CA ILE A 130 -3.92 -16.09 6.99
C ILE A 130 -3.84 -17.50 6.40
N LYS A 131 -5.00 -18.03 6.02
CA LYS A 131 -5.16 -19.40 5.49
C LYS A 131 -5.64 -19.43 4.05
N SER A 132 -5.95 -18.27 3.48
CA SER A 132 -6.54 -18.18 2.15
C SER A 132 -5.98 -16.98 1.39
N LEU A 133 -5.77 -17.16 0.10
CA LEU A 133 -5.48 -16.13 -0.89
C LEU A 133 -6.61 -16.16 -1.93
N ILE A 134 -7.21 -15.02 -2.19
CA ILE A 134 -8.19 -14.86 -3.26
C ILE A 134 -7.63 -13.84 -4.23
N CYS A 135 -7.45 -14.24 -5.49
CA CYS A 135 -6.88 -13.40 -6.54
C CYS A 135 -7.94 -13.04 -7.57
N ASP A 136 -7.96 -11.80 -8.01
CA ASP A 136 -8.55 -11.42 -9.28
C ASP A 136 -7.72 -11.98 -10.44
N ILE A 137 -8.35 -12.18 -11.59
CA ILE A 137 -7.72 -12.81 -12.75
C ILE A 137 -7.25 -11.75 -13.76
N ASP A 138 -8.21 -10.94 -14.24
CA ASP A 138 -7.96 -10.09 -15.40
C ASP A 138 -7.19 -8.82 -15.02
N GLY A 139 -5.93 -8.74 -15.43
CA GLY A 139 -5.01 -7.66 -15.07
C GLY A 139 -4.22 -7.91 -13.78
N THR A 140 -4.51 -9.01 -13.05
CA THR A 140 -3.75 -9.42 -11.84
C THR A 140 -2.90 -10.67 -12.12
N LEU A 141 -3.53 -11.79 -12.49
CA LEU A 141 -2.84 -13.03 -12.89
C LEU A 141 -2.61 -13.12 -14.41
N THR A 142 -3.24 -12.22 -15.16
CA THR A 142 -3.01 -12.02 -16.59
C THR A 142 -2.55 -10.59 -16.83
N ASN A 143 -2.08 -10.32 -18.03
CA ASN A 143 -1.73 -8.97 -18.49
C ASN A 143 -2.94 -8.09 -18.88
N GLY A 144 -4.17 -8.56 -18.64
CA GLY A 144 -5.42 -7.87 -18.99
C GLY A 144 -5.77 -7.89 -20.46
N LEU A 145 -4.95 -8.46 -21.35
CA LEU A 145 -5.27 -8.59 -22.77
C LEU A 145 -6.29 -9.69 -23.03
N LEU A 146 -7.22 -9.40 -23.91
CA LEU A 146 -8.31 -10.29 -24.28
C LEU A 146 -8.14 -10.72 -25.74
N TRP A 147 -8.19 -12.02 -25.97
CA TRP A 147 -8.08 -12.62 -27.30
C TRP A 147 -9.41 -13.31 -27.64
N TYR A 148 -10.17 -12.70 -28.56
CA TYR A 148 -11.44 -13.22 -29.01
C TYR A 148 -11.32 -14.01 -30.29
N GLY A 149 -12.10 -15.11 -30.37
CA GLY A 149 -12.38 -15.84 -31.59
C GLY A 149 -13.90 -15.89 -31.83
N GLU A 150 -14.34 -16.68 -32.83
CA GLU A 150 -15.75 -16.77 -33.23
C GLU A 150 -16.67 -17.23 -32.08
N GLU A 151 -16.16 -18.02 -31.14
CA GLU A 151 -16.91 -18.57 -30.00
C GLU A 151 -16.66 -17.80 -28.69
N GLY A 152 -16.08 -16.59 -28.72
CA GLY A 152 -15.79 -15.80 -27.56
C GLY A 152 -14.29 -15.74 -27.18
N GLU A 153 -13.98 -15.62 -25.88
CA GLU A 153 -12.60 -15.51 -25.39
C GLU A 153 -11.84 -16.83 -25.61
N LYS A 154 -10.78 -16.79 -26.42
CA LYS A 154 -10.07 -17.98 -26.90
C LYS A 154 -8.77 -18.27 -26.14
N LEU A 155 -8.08 -17.23 -25.67
CA LEU A 155 -6.77 -17.36 -25.03
C LEU A 155 -6.66 -16.40 -23.86
N LYS A 156 -5.95 -16.83 -22.81
CA LYS A 156 -5.44 -16.01 -21.71
C LYS A 156 -3.97 -16.33 -21.48
N SER A 157 -3.17 -15.29 -21.25
CA SER A 157 -1.76 -15.42 -20.92
C SER A 157 -1.57 -15.36 -19.42
N PHE A 158 -1.01 -16.42 -18.82
CA PHE A 158 -0.70 -16.51 -17.40
C PHE A 158 0.81 -16.53 -17.18
N ASN A 159 1.29 -15.87 -16.13
CA ASN A 159 2.69 -15.92 -15.77
C ASN A 159 3.02 -17.25 -15.08
N VAL A 160 4.10 -17.89 -15.51
CA VAL A 160 4.58 -19.15 -14.93
C VAL A 160 5.02 -18.98 -13.48
N LYS A 161 5.58 -17.80 -13.13
CA LYS A 161 6.00 -17.50 -11.76
C LYS A 161 4.82 -17.46 -10.79
N ASP A 162 3.68 -16.90 -11.19
CA ASP A 162 2.46 -16.88 -10.38
C ASP A 162 1.95 -18.30 -10.14
N GLY A 163 1.96 -19.13 -11.18
CA GLY A 163 1.59 -20.53 -11.05
C GLY A 163 2.49 -21.31 -10.08
N TYR A 164 3.80 -21.03 -10.09
CA TYR A 164 4.74 -21.60 -9.13
C TYR A 164 4.46 -21.13 -7.69
N ALA A 165 4.24 -19.82 -7.50
CA ALA A 165 3.91 -19.24 -6.20
C ALA A 165 2.62 -19.82 -5.62
N ILE A 166 1.58 -19.96 -6.43
CA ILE A 166 0.30 -20.58 -6.05
C ILE A 166 0.51 -22.03 -5.60
N LYS A 167 1.26 -22.84 -6.35
CA LYS A 167 1.59 -24.22 -5.96
C LYS A 167 2.36 -24.27 -4.64
N LYS A 168 3.29 -23.36 -4.42
CA LYS A 168 4.07 -23.25 -3.17
C LYS A 168 3.14 -22.89 -1.98
N LEU A 169 2.16 -22.01 -2.17
CA LEU A 169 1.17 -21.69 -1.14
C LEU A 169 0.28 -22.90 -0.82
N LEU A 170 -0.24 -23.57 -1.84
CA LEU A 170 -1.07 -24.77 -1.67
C LEU A 170 -0.30 -25.87 -0.91
N SER A 171 0.97 -26.11 -1.22
CA SER A 171 1.81 -27.09 -0.51
C SER A 171 2.06 -26.72 0.96
N LYS A 172 1.94 -25.45 1.33
CA LYS A 172 2.01 -24.95 2.72
C LYS A 172 0.64 -24.91 3.44
N GLY A 173 -0.39 -25.46 2.83
CA GLY A 173 -1.73 -25.59 3.41
C GLY A 173 -2.61 -24.34 3.26
N PHE A 174 -2.23 -23.38 2.44
CA PHE A 174 -3.09 -22.26 2.12
C PHE A 174 -4.20 -22.68 1.17
N LYS A 175 -5.38 -22.07 1.30
CA LYS A 175 -6.45 -22.16 0.31
C LYS A 175 -6.25 -21.03 -0.70
N VAL A 176 -6.33 -21.35 -1.98
CA VAL A 176 -6.26 -20.35 -3.06
C VAL A 176 -7.57 -20.37 -3.82
N GLY A 177 -8.16 -19.22 -4.01
CA GLY A 177 -9.37 -18.99 -4.78
C GLY A 177 -9.16 -17.92 -5.83
N PHE A 178 -9.97 -17.95 -6.88
CA PHE A 178 -9.94 -16.95 -7.94
C PHE A 178 -11.32 -16.29 -8.03
N ILE A 179 -11.33 -14.98 -8.27
CA ILE A 179 -12.52 -14.20 -8.58
C ILE A 179 -12.31 -13.58 -9.95
N SER A 180 -13.29 -13.71 -10.84
CA SER A 180 -13.32 -13.04 -12.13
C SER A 180 -14.75 -12.71 -12.49
N GLY A 181 -14.98 -11.53 -13.05
CA GLY A 181 -16.25 -11.16 -13.66
C GLY A 181 -16.53 -11.86 -14.98
N ARG A 182 -15.60 -12.70 -15.45
CA ARG A 182 -15.69 -13.42 -16.73
C ARG A 182 -15.51 -14.91 -16.52
N ASP A 183 -16.33 -15.68 -17.22
CA ASP A 183 -16.19 -17.12 -17.30
C ASP A 183 -15.69 -17.50 -18.70
N SER A 184 -14.51 -18.12 -18.75
CA SER A 184 -13.91 -18.55 -20.01
C SER A 184 -13.26 -19.93 -19.88
N PHE A 185 -13.21 -20.67 -20.99
CA PHE A 185 -12.59 -21.99 -21.04
C PHE A 185 -11.11 -21.97 -20.62
N PRO A 186 -10.25 -21.02 -21.10
CA PRO A 186 -8.87 -20.94 -20.65
C PRO A 186 -8.72 -20.74 -19.13
N LEU A 187 -9.61 -19.96 -18.51
CA LEU A 187 -9.63 -19.76 -17.07
C LEU A 187 -9.97 -21.05 -16.31
N ARG A 188 -11.04 -21.73 -16.73
CA ARG A 188 -11.44 -23.02 -16.10
C ARG A 188 -10.36 -24.09 -16.22
N LEU A 189 -9.64 -24.13 -17.35
CA LEU A 189 -8.54 -25.06 -17.56
C LEU A 189 -7.36 -24.75 -16.63
N ARG A 190 -7.06 -23.47 -16.42
CA ARG A 190 -5.92 -23.03 -15.58
C ARG A 190 -6.19 -23.16 -14.09
N ALA A 191 -7.45 -23.08 -13.66
CA ALA A 191 -7.88 -23.18 -12.26
C ALA A 191 -7.95 -24.63 -11.72
N LYS A 192 -7.85 -25.64 -12.59
CA LYS A 192 -7.71 -27.06 -12.23
C LYS A 192 -6.27 -27.40 -11.86
#